data_43000f6ea5bd9d29d1be17a76d925da4
#
_entry.id   43000f6ea5bd9d29d1be17a76d925da4
#
_cell.length_a   1.000
_cell.length_b   1.000
_cell.length_c   1.000
_cell.angle_alpha   90.00
_cell.angle_beta   90.00
_cell.angle_gamma   90.00
#
_symmetry.space_group_name_H-M   'P 1'
#
loop_
_entity.id
_entity.type
_entity.pdbx_description
1 polymer ?
#
loop_
_entity_poly.entity_id
_entity_poly.type
_entity_poly.pdbx_seq_one_letter_code
_entity_poly.pdbx_strand_id
1 'polypeptide(L)'
;HLAHYDRANILISDERDRLMDSGGGLAKGLKLLPAGPVMVMNADLFWLERPDLEQTALEKLAGFFDSNRMDMAMLCVKLEHTTGHNGKKDFQLDADGRLTRYVDGDNPVVYAGAIVLHSSLLNEAPDDAFNLNIYFDRAIEKGRLFGLEMNGEWITVGTPDALPLAEAVIARHAQPV
;
A
#
# COMPACT_ATOMS: atom_id res chain seq x y z
N HIS A 1 5.34 23.59 -4.80
CA HIS A 1 5.98 22.55 -5.63
C HIS A 1 4.95 21.90 -6.55
N LEU A 2 3.79 21.45 -6.00
CA LEU A 2 2.72 20.80 -6.78
C LEU A 2 1.91 21.76 -7.68
N ALA A 3 1.93 23.07 -7.41
CA ALA A 3 1.19 24.07 -8.19
C ALA A 3 1.62 24.16 -9.68
N HIS A 4 2.77 23.61 -10.03
CA HIS A 4 3.32 23.59 -11.40
C HIS A 4 3.26 22.21 -12.06
N TYR A 5 2.56 21.25 -11.42
CA TYR A 5 2.41 19.90 -11.96
C TYR A 5 1.12 19.81 -12.79
N ASP A 6 1.28 19.65 -14.09
CA ASP A 6 0.18 19.69 -15.08
C ASP A 6 -0.25 18.31 -15.62
N ARG A 7 0.39 17.22 -15.14
CA ARG A 7 0.12 15.86 -15.64
C ARG A 7 -1.07 15.16 -14.98
N ALA A 8 -1.58 15.72 -13.87
CA ALA A 8 -2.74 15.20 -13.17
C ALA A 8 -3.45 16.32 -12.41
N ASN A 9 -4.75 16.13 -12.16
CA ASN A 9 -5.49 16.99 -11.26
C ASN A 9 -5.12 16.64 -9.81
N ILE A 10 -4.44 17.57 -9.11
CA ILE A 10 -3.99 17.35 -7.73
C ILE A 10 -4.96 18.03 -6.77
N LEU A 11 -5.54 17.23 -5.88
CA LEU A 11 -6.35 17.70 -4.75
C LEU A 11 -5.55 17.53 -3.46
N ILE A 12 -5.59 18.53 -2.58
CA ILE A 12 -4.85 18.51 -1.31
C ILE A 12 -5.84 18.32 -0.17
N SER A 13 -5.69 17.22 0.57
CA SER A 13 -6.35 17.00 1.86
C SER A 13 -5.48 17.58 2.95
N ASP A 14 -5.84 18.76 3.46
CA ASP A 14 -5.01 19.51 4.40
C ASP A 14 -5.25 19.06 5.84
N GLU A 15 -4.20 18.60 6.51
CA GLU A 15 -4.22 18.12 7.91
C GLU A 15 -3.39 19.00 8.85
N ARG A 16 -3.02 20.24 8.44
CA ARG A 16 -2.20 21.15 9.28
C ARG A 16 -2.85 21.50 10.62
N ASP A 17 -4.18 21.54 10.67
CA ASP A 17 -4.92 21.85 11.88
C ASP A 17 -5.01 20.64 12.83
N ARG A 18 -5.01 19.44 12.27
CA ARG A 18 -5.13 18.21 13.04
C ARG A 18 -4.62 17.00 12.23
N LEU A 19 -3.65 16.31 12.79
CA LEU A 19 -3.18 15.04 12.23
C LEU A 19 -4.23 13.94 12.45
N MET A 20 -4.64 13.29 11.37
CA MET A 20 -5.78 12.36 11.37
C MET A 20 -5.38 10.88 11.41
N ASP A 21 -4.07 10.56 11.49
CA ASP A 21 -3.55 9.20 11.32
C ASP A 21 -3.96 8.59 9.94
N SER A 22 -3.48 7.40 9.65
CA SER A 22 -3.61 6.77 8.32
C SER A 22 -5.05 6.54 7.87
N GLY A 23 -5.94 6.16 8.77
CA GLY A 23 -7.34 5.92 8.47
C GLY A 23 -8.16 7.20 8.37
N GLY A 24 -8.01 8.11 9.34
CA GLY A 24 -8.73 9.39 9.33
C GLY A 24 -8.30 10.28 8.17
N GLY A 25 -6.99 10.35 7.87
CA GLY A 25 -6.46 11.07 6.72
C GLY A 25 -7.00 10.53 5.40
N LEU A 26 -7.03 9.21 5.23
CA LEU A 26 -7.63 8.57 4.06
C LEU A 26 -9.12 8.89 3.95
N ALA A 27 -9.91 8.74 5.03
CA ALA A 27 -11.34 9.04 5.02
C ALA A 27 -11.63 10.51 4.65
N LYS A 28 -10.81 11.45 5.13
CA LYS A 28 -10.87 12.86 4.78
C LYS A 28 -10.53 13.10 3.30
N GLY A 29 -9.44 12.49 2.81
CA GLY A 29 -9.00 12.62 1.42
C GLY A 29 -10.03 12.06 0.42
N LEU A 30 -10.67 10.94 0.73
CA LEU A 30 -11.69 10.31 -0.12
C LEU A 30 -12.92 11.20 -0.35
N LYS A 31 -13.25 12.12 0.58
CA LYS A 31 -14.35 13.10 0.39
C LYS A 31 -14.10 14.07 -0.77
N LEU A 32 -12.84 14.20 -1.23
CA LEU A 32 -12.45 15.05 -2.35
C LEU A 32 -12.53 14.32 -3.71
N LEU A 33 -12.71 13.01 -3.70
CA LEU A 33 -12.70 12.17 -4.90
C LEU A 33 -14.12 11.70 -5.25
N PRO A 34 -14.39 11.42 -6.53
CA PRO A 34 -15.62 10.75 -6.92
C PRO A 34 -15.72 9.36 -6.29
N ALA A 35 -16.94 8.87 -6.09
CA ALA A 35 -17.19 7.52 -5.60
C ALA A 35 -16.67 6.48 -6.62
N GLY A 36 -15.98 5.45 -6.13
CA GLY A 36 -15.44 4.38 -6.96
C GLY A 36 -14.24 3.67 -6.33
N PRO A 37 -13.62 2.77 -7.08
CA PRO A 37 -12.35 2.18 -6.69
C PRO A 37 -11.26 3.26 -6.64
N VAL A 38 -10.44 3.22 -5.59
CA VAL A 38 -9.32 4.13 -5.40
C VAL A 38 -8.07 3.34 -5.06
N MET A 39 -6.93 3.80 -5.54
CA MET A 39 -5.63 3.29 -5.14
C MET A 39 -5.03 4.25 -4.11
N VAL A 40 -4.57 3.70 -3.01
CA VAL A 40 -3.91 4.42 -1.91
C VAL A 40 -2.46 3.97 -1.88
N MET A 41 -1.54 4.91 -1.77
CA MET A 41 -0.11 4.63 -1.69
C MET A 41 0.55 5.42 -0.56
N ASN A 42 1.42 4.76 0.18
CA ASN A 42 2.31 5.43 1.12
C ASN A 42 3.38 6.25 0.36
N ALA A 43 3.80 7.37 0.92
CA ALA A 43 4.72 8.30 0.25
C ALA A 43 6.20 8.09 0.63
N ASP A 44 6.48 7.21 1.58
CA ASP A 44 7.81 6.99 2.18
C ASP A 44 8.43 5.64 1.78
N LEU A 45 8.01 5.12 0.63
CA LEU A 45 8.49 3.87 0.07
C LEU A 45 8.36 3.87 -1.46
N PHE A 46 9.08 2.97 -2.09
CA PHE A 46 8.99 2.68 -3.51
C PHE A 46 9.49 1.25 -3.77
N TRP A 47 9.39 0.79 -5.00
CA TRP A 47 9.95 -0.49 -5.41
C TRP A 47 10.52 -0.41 -6.83
N LEU A 48 11.42 -1.33 -7.11
CA LEU A 48 12.04 -1.51 -8.41
C LEU A 48 11.54 -2.81 -9.02
N GLU A 49 10.93 -2.72 -10.17
CA GLU A 49 10.44 -3.86 -10.94
C GLU A 49 11.35 -4.11 -12.15
N ARG A 50 11.30 -5.32 -12.65
CA ARG A 50 12.00 -5.65 -13.89
C ARG A 50 11.38 -4.88 -15.05
N PRO A 51 12.22 -4.30 -15.94
CA PRO A 51 11.73 -3.45 -17.04
C PRO A 51 10.99 -4.23 -18.15
N ASP A 52 11.13 -5.56 -18.18
CA ASP A 52 10.53 -6.46 -19.18
C ASP A 52 9.14 -6.98 -18.78
N LEU A 53 8.54 -6.47 -17.70
CA LEU A 53 7.19 -6.88 -17.30
C LEU A 53 6.12 -6.26 -18.22
N GLU A 54 5.17 -7.08 -18.66
CA GLU A 54 4.01 -6.61 -19.44
C GLU A 54 3.09 -5.67 -18.64
N GLN A 55 3.03 -5.85 -17.32
CA GLN A 55 2.22 -5.05 -16.40
C GLN A 55 3.01 -4.75 -15.13
N THR A 56 2.90 -3.53 -14.66
CA THR A 56 3.42 -3.11 -13.36
C THR A 56 2.65 -3.74 -12.20
N ALA A 57 3.23 -3.77 -11.00
CA ALA A 57 2.55 -4.25 -9.79
C ALA A 57 1.25 -3.48 -9.52
N LEU A 58 1.23 -2.17 -9.77
CA LEU A 58 0.02 -1.36 -9.60
C LEU A 58 -1.09 -1.70 -10.60
N GLU A 59 -0.75 -1.93 -11.86
CA GLU A 59 -1.71 -2.36 -12.88
C GLU A 59 -2.29 -3.74 -12.55
N LYS A 60 -1.45 -4.67 -12.10
CA LYS A 60 -1.89 -5.98 -11.62
C LYS A 60 -2.79 -5.86 -10.39
N LEU A 61 -2.42 -5.03 -9.42
CA LEU A 61 -3.22 -4.81 -8.21
C LEU A 61 -4.58 -4.19 -8.56
N ALA A 62 -4.62 -3.22 -9.46
CA ALA A 62 -5.85 -2.60 -9.93
C ALA A 62 -6.76 -3.61 -10.65
N GLY A 63 -6.19 -4.47 -11.50
CA GLY A 63 -6.92 -5.54 -12.20
C GLY A 63 -7.34 -6.71 -11.31
N PHE A 64 -6.64 -6.93 -10.20
CA PHE A 64 -6.94 -7.98 -9.24
C PHE A 64 -8.14 -7.63 -8.34
N PHE A 65 -8.35 -6.34 -8.06
CA PHE A 65 -9.40 -5.89 -7.15
C PHE A 65 -10.80 -6.14 -7.72
N ASP A 66 -11.62 -6.88 -6.97
CA ASP A 66 -13.04 -7.13 -7.25
C ASP A 66 -13.88 -6.73 -6.01
N SER A 67 -14.61 -5.64 -6.10
CA SER A 67 -15.44 -5.12 -4.99
C SER A 67 -16.57 -6.06 -4.53
N ASN A 68 -16.97 -7.03 -5.37
CA ASN A 68 -17.94 -8.05 -4.97
C ASN A 68 -17.33 -9.06 -3.97
N ARG A 69 -16.03 -9.29 -4.05
CA ARG A 69 -15.30 -10.27 -3.24
C ARG A 69 -14.43 -9.63 -2.15
N MET A 70 -13.95 -8.41 -2.40
CA MET A 70 -12.89 -7.78 -1.62
C MET A 70 -13.39 -6.46 -1.03
N ASP A 71 -13.10 -6.21 0.23
CA ASP A 71 -13.17 -4.88 0.83
C ASP A 71 -11.89 -4.11 0.49
N MET A 72 -10.75 -4.81 0.45
CA MET A 72 -9.43 -4.28 0.06
C MET A 72 -8.59 -5.34 -0.63
N ALA A 73 -7.76 -4.89 -1.57
CA ALA A 73 -6.63 -5.66 -2.11
C ALA A 73 -5.33 -4.91 -1.84
N MET A 74 -4.36 -5.58 -1.21
CA MET A 74 -3.06 -5.04 -0.82
C MET A 74 -1.96 -5.56 -1.72
N LEU A 75 -1.01 -4.70 -2.05
CA LEU A 75 0.27 -5.15 -2.58
C LEU A 75 1.11 -5.69 -1.42
N CYS A 76 1.66 -6.87 -1.60
CA CYS A 76 2.48 -7.58 -0.62
C CYS A 76 3.86 -7.89 -1.17
N VAL A 77 4.84 -8.00 -0.30
CA VAL A 77 6.21 -8.38 -0.65
C VAL A 77 6.75 -9.37 0.38
N LYS A 78 7.58 -10.32 -0.07
CA LYS A 78 8.31 -11.19 0.85
C LYS A 78 9.38 -10.41 1.60
N LEU A 79 9.61 -10.75 2.86
CA LEU A 79 10.59 -10.05 3.71
C LEU A 79 12.00 -10.05 3.08
N GLU A 80 12.39 -11.11 2.40
CA GLU A 80 13.69 -11.24 1.71
C GLU A 80 13.89 -10.24 0.55
N HIS A 81 12.80 -9.66 0.04
CA HIS A 81 12.82 -8.65 -1.01
C HIS A 81 12.60 -7.22 -0.47
N THR A 82 12.83 -7.01 0.83
CA THR A 82 12.69 -5.69 1.45
C THR A 82 14.03 -5.08 1.81
N THR A 83 14.18 -3.77 1.61
CA THR A 83 15.33 -2.98 2.05
C THR A 83 14.87 -1.86 3.00
N GLY A 84 15.59 -1.69 4.12
CA GLY A 84 15.27 -0.70 5.14
C GLY A 84 14.10 -1.07 6.07
N HIS A 85 13.51 -2.23 5.90
CA HIS A 85 12.41 -2.72 6.73
C HIS A 85 12.89 -3.25 8.08
N ASN A 86 12.05 -3.15 9.11
CA ASN A 86 12.38 -3.55 10.49
C ASN A 86 12.32 -5.07 10.76
N GLY A 87 12.09 -5.88 9.73
CA GLY A 87 12.01 -7.34 9.79
C GLY A 87 10.69 -7.92 10.29
N LYS A 88 9.69 -7.10 10.59
CA LYS A 88 8.36 -7.58 10.99
C LYS A 88 7.63 -8.16 9.79
N LYS A 89 6.84 -9.19 10.04
CA LYS A 89 5.90 -9.79 9.10
C LYS A 89 4.51 -9.30 9.47
N ASP A 90 3.77 -8.76 8.50
CA ASP A 90 2.47 -8.14 8.79
C ASP A 90 1.32 -9.13 8.65
N PHE A 91 1.38 -9.94 7.58
CA PHE A 91 0.30 -10.84 7.19
C PHE A 91 0.84 -12.21 6.77
N GLN A 92 -0.08 -13.15 6.72
CA GLN A 92 0.07 -14.44 6.07
C GLN A 92 -0.84 -14.45 4.84
N LEU A 93 -0.29 -14.82 3.68
CA LEU A 93 -1.00 -14.92 2.42
C LEU A 93 -1.32 -16.37 2.13
N ASP A 94 -2.61 -16.71 1.97
CA ASP A 94 -3.05 -18.06 1.63
C ASP A 94 -3.04 -18.30 0.11
N ALA A 95 -3.31 -19.57 -0.28
CA ALA A 95 -3.34 -19.97 -1.68
C ALA A 95 -4.48 -19.34 -2.50
N ASP A 96 -5.55 -18.87 -1.85
CA ASP A 96 -6.68 -18.18 -2.46
C ASP A 96 -6.45 -16.67 -2.58
N GLY A 97 -5.33 -16.17 -2.07
CA GLY A 97 -4.97 -14.76 -2.03
C GLY A 97 -5.57 -14.00 -0.85
N ARG A 98 -6.12 -14.68 0.17
CA ARG A 98 -6.61 -14.01 1.37
C ARG A 98 -5.48 -13.72 2.34
N LEU A 99 -5.60 -12.61 3.05
CA LEU A 99 -4.68 -12.19 4.09
C LEU A 99 -5.28 -12.40 5.48
N THR A 100 -4.46 -12.89 6.38
CA THR A 100 -4.69 -12.90 7.83
C THR A 100 -3.50 -12.27 8.53
N ARG A 101 -3.66 -11.80 9.78
CA ARG A 101 -2.51 -11.31 10.56
C ARG A 101 -1.50 -12.42 10.75
N TYR A 102 -0.21 -12.09 10.53
CA TYR A 102 0.85 -13.05 10.79
C TYR A 102 1.00 -13.29 12.31
N VAL A 103 0.92 -14.55 12.70
CA VAL A 103 1.23 -15.00 14.07
C VAL A 103 2.38 -15.99 14.01
N ASP A 104 2.17 -17.10 13.31
CA ASP A 104 3.15 -18.14 13.00
C ASP A 104 2.56 -18.97 11.84
N GLY A 105 3.36 -19.31 10.84
CA GLY A 105 2.87 -20.08 9.70
C GLY A 105 3.67 -19.85 8.42
N ASP A 106 3.14 -20.42 7.35
CA ASP A 106 3.73 -20.38 6.02
C ASP A 106 3.41 -19.07 5.29
N ASN A 107 4.23 -18.75 4.30
CA ASN A 107 4.06 -17.62 3.38
C ASN A 107 3.81 -16.26 4.07
N PRO A 108 4.70 -15.83 5.00
CA PRO A 108 4.62 -14.50 5.59
C PRO A 108 4.94 -13.42 4.57
N VAL A 109 4.17 -12.33 4.62
CA VAL A 109 4.37 -11.18 3.74
C VAL A 109 4.35 -9.86 4.51
N VAL A 110 4.97 -8.85 3.92
CA VAL A 110 4.95 -7.46 4.36
C VAL A 110 3.98 -6.67 3.49
N TYR A 111 3.22 -5.77 4.08
CA TYR A 111 2.40 -4.82 3.36
C TYR A 111 3.28 -3.81 2.61
N ALA A 112 3.22 -3.83 1.30
CA ALA A 112 4.10 -3.02 0.46
C ALA A 112 3.66 -1.55 0.28
N GLY A 113 2.66 -1.08 1.05
CA GLY A 113 2.25 0.32 1.06
C GLY A 113 1.33 0.74 -0.08
N ALA A 114 0.80 -0.19 -0.87
CA ALA A 114 -0.22 0.09 -1.87
C ALA A 114 -1.47 -0.75 -1.65
N ILE A 115 -2.66 -0.13 -1.70
CA ILE A 115 -3.96 -0.78 -1.50
C ILE A 115 -4.92 -0.28 -2.57
N VAL A 116 -5.80 -1.15 -3.06
CA VAL A 116 -7.02 -0.77 -3.77
C VAL A 116 -8.22 -1.10 -2.90
N LEU A 117 -9.14 -0.15 -2.78
CA LEU A 117 -10.40 -0.28 -2.08
C LEU A 117 -11.50 0.53 -2.79
N HIS A 118 -12.76 0.26 -2.49
CA HIS A 118 -13.85 1.14 -2.94
C HIS A 118 -14.05 2.27 -1.92
N SER A 119 -14.14 3.52 -2.37
CA SER A 119 -14.21 4.72 -1.50
C SER A 119 -15.36 4.65 -0.48
N SER A 120 -16.46 3.97 -0.80
CA SER A 120 -17.58 3.77 0.11
C SER A 120 -17.26 2.96 1.37
N LEU A 121 -16.16 2.23 1.39
CA LEU A 121 -15.73 1.48 2.57
C LEU A 121 -15.56 2.37 3.82
N LEU A 122 -15.18 3.63 3.61
CA LEU A 122 -14.95 4.61 4.68
C LEU A 122 -16.07 5.66 4.82
N ASN A 123 -17.23 5.48 4.17
CA ASN A 123 -18.32 6.46 4.25
C ASN A 123 -18.85 6.69 5.70
N GLU A 124 -18.81 5.63 6.52
CA GLU A 124 -19.21 5.68 7.93
C GLU A 124 -18.03 5.80 8.89
N ALA A 125 -16.85 6.16 8.38
CA ALA A 125 -15.68 6.37 9.21
C ALA A 125 -15.90 7.58 10.15
N PRO A 126 -15.39 7.50 11.38
CA PRO A 126 -15.48 8.64 12.30
C PRO A 126 -14.70 9.83 11.73
N ASP A 127 -15.21 11.04 12.00
CA ASP A 127 -14.51 12.29 11.66
C ASP A 127 -13.46 12.62 12.75
N ASP A 128 -12.56 11.65 12.97
CA ASP A 128 -11.53 11.69 14.01
C ASP A 128 -10.25 11.00 13.51
N ALA A 129 -9.17 11.13 14.28
CA ALA A 129 -7.93 10.41 14.04
C ALA A 129 -8.11 8.93 14.38
N PHE A 130 -7.84 8.06 13.42
CA PHE A 130 -7.81 6.61 13.64
C PHE A 130 -6.85 5.93 12.67
N ASN A 131 -6.34 4.76 13.08
CA ASN A 131 -5.43 3.98 12.27
C ASN A 131 -6.20 3.06 11.31
N LEU A 132 -5.76 2.97 10.05
CA LEU A 132 -6.39 2.16 9.00
C LEU A 132 -6.39 0.66 9.32
N ASN A 133 -5.53 0.19 10.22
CA ASN A 133 -5.51 -1.21 10.67
C ASN A 133 -6.85 -1.71 11.18
N ILE A 134 -7.72 -0.85 11.73
CA ILE A 134 -9.08 -1.22 12.15
C ILE A 134 -9.88 -1.77 10.97
N TYR A 135 -9.70 -1.20 9.78
CA TYR A 135 -10.39 -1.66 8.57
C TYR A 135 -9.75 -2.92 7.99
N PHE A 136 -8.44 -3.10 8.15
CA PHE A 136 -7.77 -4.36 7.80
C PHE A 136 -8.32 -5.50 8.63
N ASP A 137 -8.42 -5.32 9.96
CA ASP A 137 -8.93 -6.35 10.86
C ASP A 137 -10.39 -6.69 10.56
N ARG A 138 -11.25 -5.69 10.31
CA ARG A 138 -12.64 -5.91 9.88
C ARG A 138 -12.75 -6.67 8.55
N ALA A 139 -11.87 -6.37 7.60
CA ALA A 139 -11.84 -7.06 6.32
C ALA A 139 -11.33 -8.51 6.47
N ILE A 140 -10.37 -8.76 7.36
CA ILE A 140 -9.91 -10.11 7.74
C ILE A 140 -11.05 -10.92 8.35
N GLU A 141 -11.75 -10.37 9.34
CA GLU A 141 -12.89 -11.02 10.00
C GLU A 141 -13.98 -11.46 9.01
N LYS A 142 -14.18 -10.69 7.94
CA LYS A 142 -15.13 -11.00 6.85
C LYS A 142 -14.56 -11.92 5.77
N GLY A 143 -13.25 -12.25 5.81
CA GLY A 143 -12.55 -12.95 4.73
C GLY A 143 -12.47 -12.13 3.43
N ARG A 144 -12.45 -10.79 3.52
CA ARG A 144 -12.49 -9.86 2.40
C ARG A 144 -11.25 -8.99 2.26
N LEU A 145 -10.17 -9.29 3.01
CA LEU A 145 -8.84 -8.73 2.79
C LEU A 145 -8.02 -9.68 1.92
N PHE A 146 -7.54 -9.17 0.78
CA PHE A 146 -6.76 -9.93 -0.18
C PHE A 146 -5.38 -9.31 -0.40
N GLY A 147 -4.41 -10.13 -0.77
CA GLY A 147 -3.05 -9.74 -1.09
C GLY A 147 -2.64 -10.21 -2.47
N LEU A 148 -1.88 -9.37 -3.15
CA LEU A 148 -1.17 -9.70 -4.38
C LEU A 148 0.33 -9.56 -4.11
N GLU A 149 1.08 -10.65 -4.25
CA GLU A 149 2.54 -10.62 -4.10
C GLU A 149 3.17 -9.96 -5.31
N MET A 150 4.01 -8.96 -5.08
CA MET A 150 4.78 -8.29 -6.12
C MET A 150 6.12 -9.01 -6.40
N ASN A 151 6.56 -8.91 -7.63
CA ASN A 151 7.89 -9.32 -8.06
C ASN A 151 8.76 -8.08 -8.22
N GLY A 152 9.65 -7.83 -7.26
CA GLY A 152 10.52 -6.67 -7.29
C GLY A 152 11.22 -6.48 -5.96
N GLU A 153 12.09 -5.49 -5.87
CA GLU A 153 12.77 -5.09 -4.65
C GLU A 153 12.04 -3.89 -4.05
N TRP A 154 11.53 -4.05 -2.84
CA TRP A 154 10.78 -3.04 -2.12
C TRP A 154 11.70 -2.30 -1.13
N ILE A 155 11.60 -0.97 -1.10
CA ILE A 155 12.48 -0.10 -0.35
C ILE A 155 11.65 0.90 0.45
N THR A 156 11.89 1.00 1.77
CA THR A 156 11.37 2.10 2.58
C THR A 156 12.42 3.18 2.77
N VAL A 157 11.96 4.43 2.77
CA VAL A 157 12.78 5.63 3.02
C VAL A 157 12.20 6.49 4.15
N GLY A 158 11.35 5.87 4.99
CA GLY A 158 10.67 6.53 6.11
C GLY A 158 11.57 6.94 7.27
N THR A 159 12.85 6.55 7.26
CA THR A 159 13.84 6.96 8.28
C THR A 159 15.14 7.41 7.63
N PRO A 160 15.89 8.33 8.27
CA PRO A 160 17.18 8.77 7.74
C PRO A 160 18.16 7.62 7.50
N ASP A 161 18.18 6.61 8.36
CA ASP A 161 19.09 5.45 8.24
C ASP A 161 18.74 4.54 7.06
N ALA A 162 17.53 4.60 6.54
CA ALA A 162 17.12 3.84 5.36
C ALA A 162 17.62 4.46 4.04
N LEU A 163 17.91 5.76 4.02
CA LEU A 163 18.31 6.47 2.80
C LEU A 163 19.58 5.91 2.15
N PRO A 164 20.72 5.66 2.89
CA PRO A 164 21.90 5.07 2.29
C PRO A 164 21.65 3.66 1.74
N LEU A 165 20.75 2.90 2.36
CA LEU A 165 20.37 1.56 1.88
C LEU A 165 19.60 1.65 0.57
N ALA A 166 18.66 2.58 0.48
CA ALA A 166 17.89 2.85 -0.73
C ALA A 166 18.82 3.29 -1.90
N GLU A 167 19.75 4.20 -1.65
CA GLU A 167 20.73 4.67 -2.64
C GLU A 167 21.60 3.50 -3.16
N ALA A 168 22.04 2.61 -2.29
CA ALA A 168 22.82 1.44 -2.67
C ALA A 168 22.04 0.48 -3.57
N VAL A 169 20.73 0.29 -3.32
CA VAL A 169 19.85 -0.52 -4.16
C VAL A 169 19.69 0.12 -5.54
N ILE A 170 19.38 1.41 -5.60
CA ILE A 170 19.23 2.14 -6.86
C ILE A 170 20.52 2.06 -7.70
N ALA A 171 21.68 2.26 -7.06
CA ALA A 171 22.98 2.19 -7.75
C ALA A 171 23.26 0.81 -8.36
N ARG A 172 22.85 -0.27 -7.72
CA ARG A 172 22.96 -1.64 -8.27
C ARG A 172 22.04 -1.85 -9.49
N HIS A 173 20.83 -1.33 -9.43
CA HIS A 173 19.86 -1.45 -10.54
C HIS A 173 20.20 -0.56 -11.74
N ALA A 174 20.92 0.52 -11.53
CA ALA A 174 21.35 1.44 -12.59
C ALA A 174 22.58 0.95 -13.38
N GLN A 175 23.26 -0.11 -12.93
CA GLN A 175 24.40 -0.68 -13.66
C GLN A 175 23.86 -1.53 -14.83
N PRO A 176 24.26 -1.22 -16.09
CA PRO A 176 23.90 -2.07 -17.21
C PRO A 176 24.54 -3.46 -17.02
N VAL A 177 23.75 -4.50 -17.27
CA VAL A 177 24.21 -5.90 -17.34
C VAL A 177 25.13 -6.09 -18.55
#